data_c285905aa173b62b411f6ead7b6b794d
#
_entry.id   c285905aa173b62b411f6ead7b6b794d
#
_cell.length_a   1.000
_cell.length_b   1.000
_cell.length_c   1.000
_cell.angle_alpha   90.00
_cell.angle_beta   90.00
_cell.angle_gamma   90.00
#
_symmetry.space_group_name_H-M   'P 1'
#
loop_
_entity.id
_entity.type
_entity.pdbx_description
1 polymer ?
#
loop_
_entity_poly.entity_id
_entity_poly.type
_entity_poly.pdbx_seq_one_letter_code
_entity_poly.pdbx_strand_id
1 'polypeptide(L)'
;MLRLMIVDDEQIIREALSSMIDYTSLGYEVIATAKNGMEAYDRIRDDYPDVVITDIKMPILNGLELIERASRIDSRITFILLSGYGEFEYAKQAMKYGVRYYLLKPTDKQELINCLDTIREEKKQKEVQQKAEQALLLKDMQSPLEQGLLMEALDQPDNFPQVFKKYQGLLSFPEKGLYACICSFVEETYLKSFLKDIVRILLSCGAESVFPVIYVKNSALFVLSSPTLAHQEKIRQSLEELHYPQQCVTCLLYTSDAA
;
A
#
# COMPACT_ATOMS: atom_id res chain seq x y z
N MET A 1 1.72 -0.83 14.28
CA MET A 1 0.26 -0.71 14.56
C MET A 1 -0.20 0.63 14.02
N LEU A 2 -1.41 0.70 13.48
CA LEU A 2 -2.01 1.94 13.00
C LEU A 2 -2.61 2.72 14.18
N ARG A 3 -2.42 4.03 14.18
CA ARG A 3 -2.87 4.93 15.25
C ARG A 3 -4.29 5.37 15.00
N LEU A 4 -5.21 5.04 15.89
CA LEU A 4 -6.64 5.29 15.78
C LEU A 4 -7.10 6.38 16.78
N MET A 5 -7.91 7.31 16.31
CA MET A 5 -8.61 8.29 17.16
C MET A 5 -10.12 8.11 17.02
N ILE A 6 -10.84 8.27 18.13
CA ILE A 6 -12.31 8.20 18.19
C ILE A 6 -12.86 9.56 18.64
N VAL A 7 -13.79 10.10 17.84
CA VAL A 7 -14.38 11.43 18.06
C VAL A 7 -15.90 11.34 18.04
N ASP A 8 -16.53 11.68 19.16
CA ASP A 8 -17.98 11.73 19.31
C ASP A 8 -18.31 12.65 20.51
N ASP A 9 -19.35 13.43 20.48
CA ASP A 9 -19.68 14.33 21.57
C ASP A 9 -20.32 13.60 22.78
N GLU A 10 -20.92 12.44 22.53
CA GLU A 10 -21.51 11.60 23.58
C GLU A 10 -20.45 10.69 24.22
N GLN A 11 -20.19 10.91 25.52
CA GLN A 11 -19.21 10.11 26.26
C GLN A 11 -19.49 8.61 26.21
N ILE A 12 -20.75 8.24 26.36
CA ILE A 12 -21.18 6.83 26.35
C ILE A 12 -20.83 6.16 25.02
N ILE A 13 -21.02 6.86 23.90
CA ILE A 13 -20.69 6.35 22.56
C ILE A 13 -19.17 6.24 22.39
N ARG A 14 -18.39 7.23 22.85
CA ARG A 14 -16.92 7.13 22.79
C ARG A 14 -16.38 5.94 23.57
N GLU A 15 -16.90 5.71 24.80
CA GLU A 15 -16.52 4.56 25.64
C GLU A 15 -16.95 3.23 25.01
N ALA A 16 -18.19 3.17 24.48
CA ALA A 16 -18.68 2.00 23.78
C ALA A 16 -17.81 1.67 22.56
N LEU A 17 -17.54 2.63 21.69
CA LEU A 17 -16.69 2.45 20.51
C LEU A 17 -15.27 2.01 20.92
N SER A 18 -14.69 2.61 21.97
CA SER A 18 -13.35 2.26 22.42
C SER A 18 -13.23 0.85 22.99
N SER A 19 -14.32 0.29 23.53
CA SER A 19 -14.34 -1.02 24.19
C SER A 19 -15.02 -2.13 23.36
N MET A 20 -15.77 -1.77 22.34
CA MET A 20 -16.57 -2.70 21.53
C MET A 20 -15.73 -3.72 20.76
N ILE A 21 -14.51 -3.33 20.39
CA ILE A 21 -13.58 -4.08 19.54
C ILE A 21 -12.25 -4.22 20.24
N ASP A 22 -11.61 -5.37 20.10
CA ASP A 22 -10.19 -5.52 20.38
C ASP A 22 -9.37 -4.95 19.22
N TYR A 23 -9.14 -3.64 19.26
CA TYR A 23 -8.38 -2.93 18.23
C TYR A 23 -6.96 -3.43 18.09
N THR A 24 -6.35 -3.89 19.19
CA THR A 24 -4.98 -4.41 19.18
C THR A 24 -4.86 -5.66 18.32
N SER A 25 -5.83 -6.58 18.40
CA SER A 25 -5.85 -7.78 17.55
C SER A 25 -6.00 -7.46 16.07
N LEU A 26 -6.65 -6.33 15.72
CA LEU A 26 -6.79 -5.83 14.35
C LEU A 26 -5.59 -5.00 13.88
N GLY A 27 -4.56 -4.83 14.71
CA GLY A 27 -3.37 -4.05 14.37
C GLY A 27 -3.52 -2.54 14.56
N TYR A 28 -4.48 -2.10 15.39
CA TYR A 28 -4.71 -0.70 15.72
C TYR A 28 -4.41 -0.40 17.19
N GLU A 29 -4.01 0.84 17.46
CA GLU A 29 -3.86 1.40 18.78
C GLU A 29 -4.75 2.64 18.92
N VAL A 30 -5.69 2.63 19.89
CA VAL A 30 -6.50 3.80 20.18
C VAL A 30 -5.65 4.79 20.99
N ILE A 31 -5.11 5.80 20.29
CA ILE A 31 -4.18 6.77 20.89
C ILE A 31 -4.86 7.94 21.57
N ALA A 32 -6.08 8.27 21.14
CA ALA A 32 -6.82 9.42 21.68
C ALA A 32 -8.33 9.28 21.46
N THR A 33 -9.08 9.99 22.32
CA THR A 33 -10.50 10.26 22.09
C THR A 33 -10.75 11.76 22.21
N ALA A 34 -11.74 12.30 21.49
CA ALA A 34 -12.11 13.71 21.56
C ALA A 34 -13.63 13.87 21.59
N LYS A 35 -14.12 14.92 22.28
CA LYS A 35 -15.55 15.17 22.48
C LYS A 35 -16.16 16.18 21.50
N ASN A 36 -15.37 16.74 20.61
CA ASN A 36 -15.80 17.63 19.53
C ASN A 36 -14.69 17.75 18.48
N GLY A 37 -15.04 18.30 17.33
CA GLY A 37 -14.11 18.44 16.21
C GLY A 37 -12.92 19.37 16.50
N MET A 38 -13.05 20.37 17.39
CA MET A 38 -11.94 21.28 17.70
C MET A 38 -10.88 20.57 18.54
N GLU A 39 -11.27 19.85 19.57
CA GLU A 39 -10.36 19.01 20.36
C GLU A 39 -9.69 17.93 19.49
N ALA A 40 -10.47 17.31 18.60
CA ALA A 40 -9.92 16.34 17.65
C ALA A 40 -8.90 16.97 16.71
N TYR A 41 -9.17 18.17 16.19
CA TYR A 41 -8.25 18.89 15.32
C TYR A 41 -6.91 19.21 16.00
N ASP A 42 -6.94 19.65 17.25
CA ASP A 42 -5.73 19.92 18.02
C ASP A 42 -4.94 18.62 18.25
N ARG A 43 -5.61 17.53 18.64
CA ARG A 43 -4.97 16.23 18.82
C ARG A 43 -4.42 15.64 17.52
N ILE A 44 -5.07 15.85 16.39
CA ILE A 44 -4.54 15.39 15.07
C ILE A 44 -3.17 16.00 14.80
N ARG A 45 -2.96 17.26 15.19
CA ARG A 45 -1.67 17.95 15.01
C ARG A 45 -0.56 17.43 15.93
N ASP A 46 -0.94 16.99 17.14
CA ASP A 46 0.01 16.55 18.17
C ASP A 46 0.25 15.02 18.07
N ASP A 47 -0.80 14.26 17.82
CA ASP A 47 -0.81 12.80 17.92
C ASP A 47 -0.70 12.08 16.57
N TYR A 48 -0.84 12.75 15.43
CA TYR A 48 -0.72 12.19 14.07
C TYR A 48 -1.42 10.83 13.87
N PRO A 49 -2.75 10.75 13.99
CA PRO A 49 -3.47 9.50 13.80
C PRO A 49 -3.46 9.05 12.34
N ASP A 50 -3.43 7.73 12.11
CA ASP A 50 -3.60 7.15 10.79
C ASP A 50 -5.06 7.06 10.38
N VAL A 51 -5.94 6.82 11.36
CA VAL A 51 -7.38 6.64 11.17
C VAL A 51 -8.13 7.43 12.22
N VAL A 52 -9.18 8.12 11.79
CA VAL A 52 -10.08 8.86 12.67
C VAL A 52 -11.51 8.38 12.44
N ILE A 53 -12.13 7.83 13.48
CA ILE A 53 -13.57 7.57 13.52
C ILE A 53 -14.22 8.82 14.10
N THR A 54 -15.15 9.44 13.38
CA THR A 54 -15.79 10.67 13.83
C THR A 54 -17.29 10.68 13.58
N ASP A 55 -18.05 11.20 14.56
CA ASP A 55 -19.43 11.57 14.33
C ASP A 55 -19.52 12.79 13.41
N ILE A 56 -20.64 12.93 12.72
CA ILE A 56 -20.94 14.10 11.90
C ILE A 56 -21.36 15.28 12.76
N LYS A 57 -22.33 15.08 13.63
CA LYS A 57 -22.99 16.15 14.40
C LYS A 57 -22.32 16.30 15.76
N MET A 58 -21.44 17.24 15.86
CA MET A 58 -20.77 17.60 17.09
C MET A 58 -20.79 19.11 17.31
N PRO A 59 -20.79 19.57 18.58
CA PRO A 59 -20.72 21.00 18.90
C PRO A 59 -19.34 21.59 18.52
N ILE A 60 -19.31 22.92 18.36
CA ILE A 60 -18.13 23.74 18.09
C ILE A 60 -17.57 23.55 16.68
N LEU A 61 -17.18 22.35 16.31
CA LEU A 61 -16.69 21.96 15.00
C LEU A 61 -17.28 20.58 14.67
N ASN A 62 -18.08 20.50 13.63
CA ASN A 62 -18.70 19.24 13.20
C ASN A 62 -17.70 18.32 12.47
N GLY A 63 -18.10 17.04 12.25
CA GLY A 63 -17.21 16.04 11.65
C GLY A 63 -16.76 16.40 10.23
N LEU A 64 -17.61 17.04 9.42
CA LEU A 64 -17.24 17.44 8.06
C LEU A 64 -16.22 18.58 8.04
N GLU A 65 -16.41 19.56 8.90
CA GLU A 65 -15.47 20.67 9.06
C GLU A 65 -14.12 20.17 9.62
N LEU A 66 -14.16 19.18 10.54
CA LEU A 66 -12.96 18.51 11.02
C LEU A 66 -12.21 17.84 9.87
N ILE A 67 -12.89 17.05 9.05
CA ILE A 67 -12.33 16.35 7.90
C ILE A 67 -11.71 17.35 6.91
N GLU A 68 -12.42 18.42 6.57
CA GLU A 68 -11.91 19.44 5.65
C GLU A 68 -10.61 20.06 6.17
N ARG A 69 -10.56 20.45 7.45
CA ARG A 69 -9.39 21.08 8.04
C ARG A 69 -8.22 20.09 8.19
N ALA A 70 -8.50 18.88 8.67
CA ALA A 70 -7.49 17.85 8.90
C ALA A 70 -6.88 17.34 7.59
N SER A 71 -7.65 17.21 6.52
CA SER A 71 -7.15 16.82 5.19
C SER A 71 -6.14 17.82 4.60
N ARG A 72 -6.17 19.07 5.04
CA ARG A 72 -5.18 20.09 4.66
C ARG A 72 -3.87 19.96 5.43
N ILE A 73 -3.91 19.36 6.63
CA ILE A 73 -2.71 19.08 7.44
C ILE A 73 -2.03 17.82 6.93
N ASP A 74 -2.77 16.72 6.83
CA ASP A 74 -2.27 15.45 6.36
C ASP A 74 -3.36 14.69 5.57
N SER A 75 -3.17 14.62 4.26
CA SER A 75 -4.07 13.92 3.35
C SER A 75 -4.00 12.38 3.46
N ARG A 76 -3.07 11.85 4.28
CA ARG A 76 -2.91 10.40 4.51
C ARG A 76 -3.84 9.87 5.60
N ILE A 77 -4.46 10.77 6.39
CA ILE A 77 -5.44 10.37 7.40
C ILE A 77 -6.65 9.76 6.72
N THR A 78 -7.06 8.59 7.20
CA THR A 78 -8.29 7.93 6.73
C THR A 78 -9.41 8.21 7.70
N PHE A 79 -10.52 8.75 7.22
CA PHE A 79 -11.69 9.02 8.04
C PHE A 79 -12.76 7.95 7.87
N ILE A 80 -13.32 7.48 8.98
CA ILE A 80 -14.56 6.69 9.07
C ILE A 80 -15.60 7.63 9.66
N LEU A 81 -16.65 7.92 8.90
CA LEU A 81 -17.72 8.83 9.31
C LEU A 81 -18.89 8.04 9.88
N LEU A 82 -19.27 8.33 11.10
CA LEU A 82 -20.47 7.79 11.74
C LEU A 82 -21.63 8.76 11.59
N SER A 83 -22.83 8.27 11.26
CA SER A 83 -23.97 9.14 10.96
C SER A 83 -25.29 8.53 11.42
N GLY A 84 -26.21 9.36 11.84
CA GLY A 84 -27.59 8.97 12.09
C GLY A 84 -28.44 8.82 10.81
N TYR A 85 -29.63 8.26 10.97
CA TYR A 85 -30.59 8.14 9.86
C TYR A 85 -30.95 9.51 9.27
N GLY A 86 -31.00 9.60 7.94
CA GLY A 86 -31.44 10.81 7.22
C GLY A 86 -30.34 11.81 6.88
N GLU A 87 -29.07 11.46 7.08
CA GLU A 87 -27.93 12.37 6.87
C GLU A 87 -27.19 12.16 5.54
N PHE A 88 -27.90 11.67 4.52
CA PHE A 88 -27.35 11.36 3.18
C PHE A 88 -26.59 12.52 2.52
N GLU A 89 -27.07 13.76 2.72
CA GLU A 89 -26.40 14.93 2.15
C GLU A 89 -25.03 15.18 2.77
N TYR A 90 -24.83 14.83 4.04
CA TYR A 90 -23.51 14.91 4.69
C TYR A 90 -22.56 13.86 4.15
N ALA A 91 -23.03 12.65 3.88
CA ALA A 91 -22.23 11.62 3.22
C ALA A 91 -21.71 12.09 1.85
N LYS A 92 -22.58 12.71 1.05
CA LYS A 92 -22.22 13.28 -0.26
C LYS A 92 -21.20 14.41 -0.14
N GLN A 93 -21.29 15.24 0.90
CA GLN A 93 -20.30 16.27 1.17
C GLN A 93 -18.97 15.66 1.60
N ALA A 94 -18.97 14.66 2.48
CA ALA A 94 -17.76 13.97 2.93
C ALA A 94 -16.96 13.34 1.78
N MET A 95 -17.66 12.78 0.78
CA MET A 95 -17.03 12.22 -0.42
C MET A 95 -16.22 13.27 -1.22
N LYS A 96 -16.59 14.55 -1.20
CA LYS A 96 -15.82 15.63 -1.84
C LYS A 96 -14.46 15.86 -1.17
N TYR A 97 -14.35 15.50 0.11
CA TYR A 97 -13.11 15.58 0.88
C TYR A 97 -12.35 14.23 0.92
N GLY A 98 -12.75 13.27 0.08
CA GLY A 98 -12.07 11.98 -0.06
C GLY A 98 -12.45 10.94 0.99
N VAL A 99 -13.50 11.16 1.78
CA VAL A 99 -14.02 10.16 2.72
C VAL A 99 -14.65 9.01 1.94
N ARG A 100 -14.20 7.79 2.21
CA ARG A 100 -14.68 6.57 1.55
C ARG A 100 -15.47 5.65 2.48
N TYR A 101 -15.32 5.86 3.77
CA TYR A 101 -15.91 5.00 4.80
C TYR A 101 -16.98 5.74 5.57
N TYR A 102 -18.19 5.22 5.48
CA TYR A 102 -19.38 5.80 6.07
C TYR A 102 -20.22 4.69 6.70
N LEU A 103 -20.51 4.79 7.98
CA LEU A 103 -21.26 3.81 8.76
C LEU A 103 -22.47 4.47 9.41
N LEU A 104 -23.58 3.74 9.46
CA LEU A 104 -24.80 4.22 10.12
C LEU A 104 -24.80 3.93 11.63
N LYS A 105 -25.32 4.86 12.40
CA LYS A 105 -25.63 4.64 13.81
C LYS A 105 -27.04 4.00 13.93
N PRO A 106 -27.24 2.97 14.78
CA PRO A 106 -26.27 2.36 15.67
C PRO A 106 -25.24 1.53 14.89
N THR A 107 -23.96 1.76 15.15
CA THR A 107 -22.87 1.14 14.39
C THR A 107 -22.79 -0.36 14.70
N ASP A 108 -22.90 -1.19 13.67
CA ASP A 108 -22.69 -2.63 13.79
C ASP A 108 -21.21 -2.95 13.99
N LYS A 109 -20.94 -3.82 14.98
CA LYS A 109 -19.57 -4.24 15.33
C LYS A 109 -18.83 -4.86 14.15
N GLN A 110 -19.51 -5.75 13.40
CA GLN A 110 -18.87 -6.47 12.29
C GLN A 110 -18.61 -5.55 11.11
N GLU A 111 -19.51 -4.60 10.87
CA GLU A 111 -19.33 -3.60 9.81
C GLU A 111 -18.12 -2.71 10.08
N LEU A 112 -17.92 -2.28 11.33
CA LEU A 112 -16.75 -1.50 11.73
C LEU A 112 -15.47 -2.32 11.63
N ILE A 113 -15.46 -3.60 12.04
CA ILE A 113 -14.32 -4.51 11.88
C ILE A 113 -13.94 -4.65 10.41
N ASN A 114 -14.90 -4.93 9.53
CA ASN A 114 -14.66 -5.08 8.10
C ASN A 114 -14.08 -3.80 7.48
N CYS A 115 -14.57 -2.64 7.92
CA CYS A 115 -14.06 -1.34 7.49
C CYS A 115 -12.60 -1.14 7.91
N LEU A 116 -12.26 -1.44 9.18
CA LEU A 116 -10.89 -1.33 9.69
C LEU A 116 -9.93 -2.31 9.00
N ASP A 117 -10.34 -3.56 8.77
CA ASP A 117 -9.53 -4.54 8.04
C ASP A 117 -9.22 -4.06 6.61
N THR A 118 -10.22 -3.52 5.92
CA THR A 118 -10.03 -2.95 4.57
C THR A 118 -9.02 -1.81 4.59
N ILE A 119 -9.14 -0.88 5.54
CA ILE A 119 -8.22 0.26 5.69
C ILE A 119 -6.79 -0.23 5.97
N ARG A 120 -6.64 -1.23 6.83
CA ARG A 120 -5.32 -1.80 7.16
C ARG A 120 -4.64 -2.37 5.92
N GLU A 121 -5.37 -3.18 5.15
CA GLU A 121 -4.83 -3.78 3.92
C GLU A 121 -4.49 -2.71 2.87
N GLU A 122 -5.32 -1.69 2.68
CA GLU A 122 -5.02 -0.59 1.77
C GLU A 122 -3.78 0.21 2.19
N LYS A 123 -3.61 0.51 3.49
CA LYS A 123 -2.43 1.21 3.99
C LYS A 123 -1.17 0.37 3.82
N LYS A 124 -1.23 -0.94 4.13
CA LYS A 124 -0.13 -1.88 3.92
C LYS A 124 0.30 -1.92 2.45
N GLN A 125 -0.67 -2.03 1.53
CA GLN A 125 -0.38 -2.02 0.09
C GLN A 125 0.28 -0.72 -0.36
N LYS A 126 -0.22 0.44 0.11
CA LYS A 126 0.37 1.75 -0.20
C LYS A 126 1.79 1.89 0.34
N GLU A 127 2.07 1.42 1.56
CA GLU A 127 3.43 1.44 2.11
C GLU A 127 4.41 0.59 1.29
N VAL A 128 3.98 -0.62 0.91
CA VAL A 128 4.80 -1.51 0.07
C VAL A 128 5.07 -0.86 -1.28
N GLN A 129 4.03 -0.28 -1.90
CA GLN A 129 4.16 0.42 -3.17
C GLN A 129 5.09 1.64 -3.06
N GLN A 130 4.94 2.47 -2.03
CA GLN A 130 5.80 3.64 -1.82
C GLN A 130 7.26 3.25 -1.57
N LYS A 131 7.50 2.19 -0.78
CA LYS A 131 8.87 1.67 -0.57
C LYS A 131 9.49 1.17 -1.87
N ALA A 132 8.71 0.45 -2.68
CA ALA A 132 9.18 -0.02 -3.98
C ALA A 132 9.45 1.15 -4.96
N GLU A 133 8.55 2.15 -5.03
CA GLU A 133 8.75 3.36 -5.84
C GLU A 133 9.95 4.18 -5.36
N GLN A 134 10.14 4.29 -4.05
CA GLN A 134 11.27 5.01 -3.45
C GLN A 134 12.60 4.28 -3.71
N ALA A 135 12.60 2.95 -3.64
CA ALA A 135 13.75 2.14 -4.02
C ALA A 135 14.11 2.30 -5.51
N LEU A 136 13.12 2.47 -6.38
CA LEU A 136 13.33 2.80 -7.80
C LEU A 136 13.97 4.17 -8.01
N LEU A 137 13.57 5.17 -7.22
CA LEU A 137 14.06 6.56 -7.35
C LEU A 137 15.46 6.77 -6.74
N LEU A 138 15.82 5.97 -5.72
CA LEU A 138 17.12 6.09 -5.04
C LEU A 138 18.28 5.42 -5.81
N LYS A 139 18.02 4.77 -6.94
CA LYS A 139 19.00 3.97 -7.68
C LYS A 139 19.70 4.68 -8.84
N ASP A 140 20.11 5.92 -8.68
CA ASP A 140 21.11 6.51 -9.59
C ASP A 140 22.53 5.92 -9.41
N MET A 141 22.72 5.00 -8.45
CA MET A 141 24.01 4.33 -8.19
C MET A 141 23.81 2.81 -8.02
N GLN A 142 23.54 2.13 -9.14
CA GLN A 142 23.57 0.66 -9.14
C GLN A 142 24.98 0.15 -8.89
N SER A 143 25.13 -0.81 -7.98
CA SER A 143 26.43 -1.43 -7.75
C SER A 143 26.89 -2.22 -8.98
N PRO A 144 28.20 -2.30 -9.26
CA PRO A 144 28.72 -3.13 -10.34
C PRO A 144 28.25 -4.59 -10.29
N LEU A 145 27.98 -5.11 -9.09
CA LEU A 145 27.46 -6.47 -8.89
C LEU A 145 26.02 -6.62 -9.40
N GLU A 146 25.16 -5.63 -9.15
CA GLU A 146 23.78 -5.64 -9.65
C GLU A 146 23.74 -5.55 -11.17
N GLN A 147 24.59 -4.71 -11.74
CA GLN A 147 24.74 -4.62 -13.21
C GLN A 147 25.24 -5.95 -13.79
N GLY A 148 26.23 -6.58 -13.14
CA GLY A 148 26.77 -7.87 -13.52
C GLY A 148 25.72 -8.96 -13.53
N LEU A 149 24.89 -9.06 -12.47
CA LEU A 149 23.78 -10.01 -12.40
C LEU A 149 22.82 -9.85 -13.58
N LEU A 150 22.37 -8.61 -13.86
CA LEU A 150 21.43 -8.38 -14.95
C LEU A 150 22.04 -8.68 -16.31
N MET A 151 23.28 -8.30 -16.55
CA MET A 151 23.95 -8.57 -17.83
C MET A 151 24.14 -10.07 -18.05
N GLU A 152 24.62 -10.83 -17.06
CA GLU A 152 24.74 -12.30 -17.16
C GLU A 152 23.37 -12.97 -17.32
N ALA A 153 22.33 -12.47 -16.63
CA ALA A 153 20.98 -13.00 -16.75
C ALA A 153 20.38 -12.80 -18.17
N LEU A 154 20.67 -11.67 -18.80
CA LEU A 154 20.23 -11.38 -20.17
C LEU A 154 21.02 -12.18 -21.22
N ASP A 155 22.31 -12.42 -20.96
CA ASP A 155 23.17 -13.18 -21.87
C ASP A 155 22.91 -14.69 -21.82
N GLN A 156 22.50 -15.20 -20.66
CA GLN A 156 22.26 -16.63 -20.41
C GLN A 156 20.89 -16.88 -19.78
N PRO A 157 19.78 -16.59 -20.47
CA PRO A 157 18.44 -16.70 -19.88
C PRO A 157 18.10 -18.13 -19.45
N ASP A 158 18.51 -19.12 -20.21
CA ASP A 158 18.27 -20.56 -19.90
C ASP A 158 19.06 -21.03 -18.67
N ASN A 159 20.14 -20.34 -18.31
CA ASN A 159 20.99 -20.67 -17.16
C ASN A 159 20.80 -19.71 -15.99
N PHE A 160 19.72 -18.92 -16.00
CA PHE A 160 19.42 -17.92 -14.98
C PHE A 160 19.50 -18.47 -13.53
N PRO A 161 19.02 -19.69 -13.23
CA PRO A 161 19.15 -20.27 -11.88
C PRO A 161 20.58 -20.30 -11.32
N GLN A 162 21.54 -20.69 -12.15
CA GLN A 162 22.94 -20.75 -11.73
C GLN A 162 23.56 -19.35 -11.64
N VAL A 163 23.22 -18.48 -12.57
CA VAL A 163 23.61 -17.05 -12.54
C VAL A 163 23.10 -16.41 -11.24
N PHE A 164 21.82 -16.57 -10.93
CA PHE A 164 21.23 -15.99 -9.72
C PHE A 164 21.88 -16.51 -8.44
N LYS A 165 22.13 -17.82 -8.34
CA LYS A 165 22.80 -18.46 -7.20
C LYS A 165 24.20 -17.90 -6.96
N LYS A 166 24.95 -17.58 -7.99
CA LYS A 166 26.28 -16.94 -7.93
C LYS A 166 26.21 -15.57 -7.22
N TYR A 167 25.16 -14.79 -7.48
CA TYR A 167 25.00 -13.44 -6.96
C TYR A 167 24.23 -13.38 -5.64
N GLN A 168 23.45 -14.40 -5.30
CA GLN A 168 22.61 -14.43 -4.09
C GLN A 168 23.41 -14.23 -2.80
N GLY A 169 24.63 -14.76 -2.72
CA GLY A 169 25.53 -14.54 -1.57
C GLY A 169 26.25 -13.20 -1.55
N LEU A 170 26.24 -12.46 -2.67
CA LEU A 170 26.91 -11.16 -2.83
C LEU A 170 25.93 -9.99 -2.72
N LEU A 171 24.67 -10.22 -3.01
CA LEU A 171 23.59 -9.25 -2.93
C LEU A 171 22.65 -9.64 -1.78
N SER A 172 22.13 -8.65 -1.07
CA SER A 172 21.23 -8.85 0.08
C SER A 172 19.82 -9.22 -0.38
N PHE A 173 19.64 -10.42 -0.89
CA PHE A 173 18.34 -11.01 -1.20
C PHE A 173 17.84 -11.89 -0.04
N PRO A 174 16.53 -12.02 0.17
CA PRO A 174 15.97 -13.02 1.09
C PRO A 174 16.37 -14.44 0.68
N GLU A 175 16.56 -15.32 1.67
CA GLU A 175 17.07 -16.68 1.42
C GLU A 175 16.03 -17.63 0.80
N LYS A 176 14.73 -17.34 0.90
CA LYS A 176 13.66 -18.27 0.47
C LYS A 176 12.52 -17.54 -0.25
N GLY A 177 11.83 -18.28 -1.11
CA GLY A 177 10.60 -17.82 -1.77
C GLY A 177 10.81 -16.69 -2.79
N LEU A 178 11.97 -16.68 -3.47
CA LEU A 178 12.32 -15.64 -4.42
C LEU A 178 11.85 -15.97 -5.83
N TYR A 179 11.29 -14.99 -6.47
CA TYR A 179 10.98 -14.98 -7.89
C TYR A 179 11.75 -13.86 -8.55
N ALA A 180 12.28 -14.12 -9.72
CA ALA A 180 12.90 -13.09 -10.54
C ALA A 180 12.11 -12.90 -11.83
N CYS A 181 11.88 -11.66 -12.19
CA CYS A 181 11.22 -11.26 -13.42
C CYS A 181 12.10 -10.27 -14.16
N ILE A 182 12.47 -10.58 -15.40
CA ILE A 182 13.21 -9.68 -16.27
C ILE A 182 12.24 -9.09 -17.29
N CYS A 183 12.20 -7.78 -17.34
CA CYS A 183 11.42 -7.03 -18.31
C CYS A 183 12.34 -6.18 -19.18
N SER A 184 12.17 -6.27 -20.48
CA SER A 184 12.89 -5.45 -21.47
C SER A 184 11.93 -4.49 -22.15
N PHE A 185 12.38 -3.27 -22.41
CA PHE A 185 11.63 -2.23 -23.12
C PHE A 185 12.57 -1.45 -24.04
N VAL A 186 12.04 -0.77 -25.04
CA VAL A 186 12.85 -0.20 -26.12
C VAL A 186 13.11 1.29 -25.96
N GLU A 187 12.25 2.04 -25.25
CA GLU A 187 12.40 3.49 -25.11
C GLU A 187 12.59 3.97 -23.67
N GLU A 188 13.68 4.68 -23.42
CA GLU A 188 14.01 5.26 -22.12
C GLU A 188 12.99 6.30 -21.61
N THR A 189 12.27 6.95 -22.53
CA THR A 189 11.27 7.98 -22.25
C THR A 189 10.12 7.46 -21.37
N TYR A 190 9.74 6.20 -21.54
CA TYR A 190 8.64 5.57 -20.80
C TYR A 190 9.09 4.80 -19.55
N LEU A 191 10.40 4.75 -19.28
CA LEU A 191 10.98 3.96 -18.21
C LEU A 191 10.29 4.14 -16.86
N LYS A 192 10.13 5.37 -16.39
CA LYS A 192 9.55 5.64 -15.07
C LYS A 192 8.10 5.18 -14.95
N SER A 193 7.31 5.37 -15.99
CA SER A 193 5.91 4.93 -16.03
C SER A 193 5.83 3.40 -16.09
N PHE A 194 6.64 2.79 -16.95
CA PHE A 194 6.75 1.35 -17.11
C PHE A 194 7.14 0.64 -15.81
N LEU A 195 8.19 1.12 -15.12
CA LEU A 195 8.61 0.55 -13.84
C LEU A 195 7.53 0.66 -12.76
N LYS A 196 6.80 1.78 -12.70
CA LYS A 196 5.67 1.96 -11.78
C LYS A 196 4.53 0.97 -12.07
N ASP A 197 4.20 0.79 -13.34
CA ASP A 197 3.14 -0.12 -13.75
C ASP A 197 3.50 -1.58 -13.43
N ILE A 198 4.75 -1.98 -13.69
CA ILE A 198 5.24 -3.31 -13.31
C ILE A 198 5.17 -3.54 -11.81
N VAL A 199 5.67 -2.61 -11.00
CA VAL A 199 5.59 -2.74 -9.54
C VAL A 199 4.15 -2.88 -9.07
N ARG A 200 3.23 -2.07 -9.63
CA ARG A 200 1.80 -2.15 -9.32
C ARG A 200 1.20 -3.52 -9.68
N ILE A 201 1.55 -4.06 -10.86
CA ILE A 201 1.11 -5.38 -11.31
C ILE A 201 1.64 -6.47 -10.38
N LEU A 202 2.94 -6.48 -10.10
CA LEU A 202 3.55 -7.49 -9.23
C LEU A 202 2.89 -7.53 -7.84
N LEU A 203 2.64 -6.37 -7.25
CA LEU A 203 1.94 -6.25 -5.97
C LEU A 203 0.47 -6.72 -6.08
N SER A 204 -0.24 -6.37 -7.16
CA SER A 204 -1.63 -6.82 -7.38
C SER A 204 -1.73 -8.33 -7.61
N CYS A 205 -0.66 -8.95 -8.08
CA CYS A 205 -0.56 -10.40 -8.27
C CYS A 205 -0.13 -11.16 -7.02
N GLY A 206 -0.03 -10.49 -5.86
CA GLY A 206 0.24 -11.13 -4.57
C GLY A 206 1.70 -11.19 -4.17
N ALA A 207 2.58 -10.41 -4.82
CA ALA A 207 3.94 -10.23 -4.31
C ALA A 207 3.88 -9.54 -2.94
N GLU A 208 4.51 -10.13 -1.91
CA GLU A 208 4.57 -9.53 -0.57
C GLU A 208 5.55 -8.36 -0.52
N SER A 209 6.62 -8.46 -1.31
CA SER A 209 7.62 -7.40 -1.45
C SER A 209 8.25 -7.44 -2.84
N VAL A 210 8.62 -6.27 -3.34
CA VAL A 210 9.38 -6.11 -4.59
C VAL A 210 10.72 -5.50 -4.20
N PHE A 211 11.78 -6.28 -4.42
CA PHE A 211 13.15 -5.82 -4.13
C PHE A 211 13.64 -4.85 -5.19
N PRO A 212 14.71 -4.10 -4.88
CA PRO A 212 15.20 -3.05 -5.76
C PRO A 212 15.35 -3.56 -7.19
N VAL A 213 14.81 -2.78 -8.11
CA VAL A 213 14.94 -3.01 -9.53
C VAL A 213 16.38 -2.80 -9.94
N ILE A 214 16.97 -3.85 -10.51
CA ILE A 214 18.25 -3.73 -11.20
C ILE A 214 17.95 -3.31 -12.63
N TYR A 215 18.45 -2.17 -13.03
CA TYR A 215 18.20 -1.59 -14.34
C TYR A 215 19.49 -1.36 -15.09
N VAL A 216 19.59 -1.86 -16.32
CA VAL A 216 20.71 -1.61 -17.23
C VAL A 216 20.19 -1.39 -18.63
N LYS A 217 20.51 -0.25 -19.23
CA LYS A 217 20.02 0.15 -20.54
C LYS A 217 18.50 0.06 -20.61
N ASN A 218 17.98 -0.85 -21.43
CA ASN A 218 16.55 -1.03 -21.68
C ASN A 218 15.96 -2.26 -20.99
N SER A 219 16.61 -2.77 -19.95
CA SER A 219 16.17 -3.96 -19.24
C SER A 219 16.18 -3.76 -17.74
N ALA A 220 15.19 -4.31 -17.08
CA ALA A 220 15.04 -4.27 -15.63
C ALA A 220 14.83 -5.67 -15.06
N LEU A 221 15.53 -5.98 -13.98
CA LEU A 221 15.35 -7.19 -13.18
C LEU A 221 14.61 -6.84 -11.89
N PHE A 222 13.48 -7.46 -11.69
CA PHE A 222 12.71 -7.39 -10.46
C PHE A 222 12.90 -8.68 -9.67
N VAL A 223 13.23 -8.56 -8.41
CA VAL A 223 13.27 -9.68 -7.47
C VAL A 223 12.13 -9.48 -6.47
N LEU A 224 11.27 -10.46 -6.35
CA LEU A 224 10.06 -10.38 -5.53
C LEU A 224 9.94 -11.62 -4.65
N SER A 225 9.35 -11.47 -3.48
CA SER A 225 8.90 -12.58 -2.66
C SER A 225 7.42 -12.82 -2.90
N SER A 226 7.04 -14.07 -3.12
CA SER A 226 5.63 -14.46 -3.26
C SER A 226 5.40 -15.84 -2.65
N PRO A 227 4.30 -16.05 -1.94
CA PRO A 227 4.05 -17.31 -1.24
C PRO A 227 3.69 -18.49 -2.15
N THR A 228 3.38 -18.29 -3.45
CA THR A 228 2.89 -19.40 -4.30
C THR A 228 3.26 -19.30 -5.79
N LEU A 229 3.58 -20.46 -6.37
CA LEU A 229 3.75 -20.67 -7.81
C LEU A 229 2.51 -20.31 -8.66
N ALA A 230 1.32 -20.33 -8.08
CA ALA A 230 0.05 -20.02 -8.76
C ALA A 230 -0.02 -18.57 -9.30
N HIS A 231 0.79 -17.66 -8.79
CA HIS A 231 0.82 -16.27 -9.23
C HIS A 231 1.67 -16.02 -10.48
N GLN A 232 2.54 -16.95 -10.88
CA GLN A 232 3.44 -16.77 -12.03
C GLN A 232 2.70 -16.52 -13.33
N GLU A 233 1.70 -17.35 -13.62
CA GLU A 233 0.92 -17.23 -14.85
C GLU A 233 0.11 -15.93 -14.88
N LYS A 234 -0.44 -15.54 -13.73
CA LYS A 234 -1.14 -14.27 -13.59
C LYS A 234 -0.21 -13.08 -13.80
N ILE A 235 1.00 -13.12 -13.24
CA ILE A 235 2.02 -12.09 -13.44
C ILE A 235 2.36 -11.99 -14.93
N ARG A 236 2.63 -13.12 -15.60
CA ARG A 236 2.96 -13.16 -17.02
C ARG A 236 1.85 -12.56 -17.87
N GLN A 237 0.61 -13.00 -17.69
CA GLN A 237 -0.55 -12.46 -18.41
C GLN A 237 -0.73 -10.96 -18.19
N SER A 238 -0.63 -10.50 -16.94
CA SER A 238 -0.78 -9.07 -16.62
C SER A 238 0.36 -8.20 -17.17
N LEU A 239 1.56 -8.76 -17.32
CA LEU A 239 2.69 -8.05 -17.95
C LEU A 239 2.55 -8.03 -19.49
N GLU A 240 2.01 -9.07 -20.09
CA GLU A 240 1.73 -9.14 -21.53
C GLU A 240 0.61 -8.16 -21.95
N GLU A 241 -0.32 -7.84 -21.04
CA GLU A 241 -1.38 -6.86 -21.26
C GLU A 241 -0.90 -5.39 -21.21
N LEU A 242 0.33 -5.13 -20.74
CA LEU A 242 0.90 -3.80 -20.78
C LEU A 242 1.20 -3.36 -22.22
N HIS A 243 0.57 -2.27 -22.64
CA HIS A 243 0.74 -1.70 -23.98
C HIS A 243 1.63 -0.47 -23.93
N TYR A 244 2.94 -0.67 -24.07
CA TYR A 244 3.88 0.42 -24.33
C TYR A 244 4.37 0.37 -25.78
N PRO A 245 4.61 1.52 -26.44
CA PRO A 245 5.14 1.54 -27.81
C PRO A 245 6.47 0.80 -27.90
N GLN A 246 6.60 -0.11 -28.86
CA GLN A 246 7.82 -0.88 -29.16
C GLN A 246 8.32 -1.79 -28.03
N GLN A 247 7.41 -2.32 -27.24
CA GLN A 247 7.74 -3.16 -26.10
C GLN A 247 8.07 -4.60 -26.53
N CYS A 248 9.12 -5.16 -25.96
CA CYS A 248 9.35 -6.59 -25.87
C CYS A 248 9.45 -6.97 -24.39
N VAL A 249 8.40 -7.55 -23.83
CA VAL A 249 8.44 -8.08 -22.46
C VAL A 249 8.83 -9.54 -22.54
N THR A 250 10.06 -9.86 -22.14
CA THR A 250 10.46 -11.25 -21.90
C THR A 250 10.40 -11.48 -20.40
N CYS A 251 9.36 -12.14 -19.94
CA CYS A 251 9.24 -12.51 -18.54
C CYS A 251 9.85 -13.89 -18.31
N LEU A 252 10.99 -13.93 -17.66
CA LEU A 252 11.57 -15.17 -17.15
C LEU A 252 11.22 -15.23 -15.65
N LEU A 253 10.32 -16.15 -15.28
CA LEU A 253 9.98 -16.40 -13.89
C LEU A 253 10.83 -17.57 -13.40
N TYR A 254 11.64 -17.31 -12.39
CA TYR A 254 12.45 -18.30 -11.70
C TYR A 254 12.06 -18.41 -10.23
N THR A 255 12.03 -19.63 -9.68
CA THR A 255 11.80 -19.86 -8.27
C THR A 255 13.04 -20.50 -7.63
N SER A 256 13.44 -20.02 -6.46
CA SER A 256 14.56 -20.60 -5.70
C SER A 256 14.27 -22.00 -5.13
N ASP A 257 13.00 -22.43 -5.12
CA ASP A 257 12.57 -23.72 -4.56
C ASP A 257 12.61 -24.87 -5.60
N ALA A 258 13.08 -24.62 -6.81
CA ALA A 258 13.20 -25.62 -7.89
C ALA A 258 14.60 -26.28 -7.95
N ALA A 259 15.36 -26.27 -6.84
CA ALA A 259 16.67 -26.93 -6.72
C ALA A 259 16.63 -28.06 -5.71
#